data_de2252f4395f8f8b0b72df71ac861701
#
_entry.id   de2252f4395f8f8b0b72df71ac861701
#
_cell.length_a   1.000
_cell.length_b   1.000
_cell.length_c   1.000
_cell.angle_alpha   90.00
_cell.angle_beta   90.00
_cell.angle_gamma   90.00
#
_symmetry.space_group_name_H-M   'P 1'
#
loop_
_entity.id
_entity.type
_entity.pdbx_description
1 polymer ?
#
loop_
_entity_poly.entity_id
_entity_poly.type
_entity_poly.pdbx_seq_one_letter_code
_entity_poly.pdbx_strand_id
1 'polypeptide(L)'
;MKFEQAQKVADAVLYEGYLLYPYRASAMKNQIRWQFGVVMPRDYSEGGDSEPWAMQTECLVEPNDAPALDLRLRFLQVQARIVEKAVNAQQGIFWPVESFEVDGRKFVSWDEGVKRELDYAGINITELLTVERAFPLEIPTEREVEFIRDARGEIKGRIIRERSPITGVIRVAGESIGSLIKIRIRIENLSPWPRDAEANRSRALRHALVGAHTLLAVRDGMFVSLLDSPEWARQAVASCTNLHTWPVLVGDEGERDIILSSPIILYDYPQVASESPGDLFDATEIDEILALRTMTLTDDEKAEARATDTHAAAIIDRVDTLPPEMLDRLHGAVRYLRKSTTQLTGEPENVPWWDPGIDASVSPETDSLIVGGVSVARGSHVRLCPGHRRADAQDMFLEGRLATVEAVFSDVDGKNYVAVTLADDLAADLHRWHGRYLYFAPDEIEPVMTVE
;
A
#
# COMPACT_ATOMS: atom_id res chain seq x y z
N MET A 1 21.97 -3.24 13.97
CA MET A 1 20.63 -2.66 14.31
C MET A 1 19.61 -3.78 14.31
N LYS A 2 18.67 -3.78 15.26
CA LYS A 2 17.69 -4.86 15.44
C LYS A 2 16.46 -4.75 14.50
N PHE A 3 16.63 -4.42 13.23
CA PHE A 3 15.47 -4.24 12.33
C PHE A 3 15.06 -5.51 11.58
N GLU A 4 15.68 -6.67 11.83
CA GLU A 4 15.42 -7.91 11.09
C GLU A 4 13.97 -8.40 11.24
N GLN A 5 13.40 -8.28 12.46
CA GLN A 5 12.02 -8.68 12.73
C GLN A 5 10.99 -7.82 11.97
N ALA A 6 11.29 -6.52 11.82
CA ALA A 6 10.44 -5.58 11.10
C ALA A 6 10.63 -5.60 9.58
N GLN A 7 11.67 -6.30 9.08
CA GLN A 7 12.11 -6.20 7.69
C GLN A 7 11.02 -6.60 6.69
N LYS A 8 10.30 -7.69 6.95
CA LYS A 8 9.25 -8.18 6.04
C LYS A 8 8.10 -7.18 5.89
N VAL A 9 7.62 -6.62 7.01
CA VAL A 9 6.56 -5.61 6.99
C VAL A 9 7.05 -4.33 6.32
N ALA A 10 8.28 -3.91 6.62
CA ALA A 10 8.87 -2.73 6.02
C ALA A 10 9.13 -2.91 4.50
N ASP A 11 9.43 -4.12 4.04
CA ASP A 11 9.54 -4.42 2.61
C ASP A 11 8.15 -4.38 1.94
N ALA A 12 7.10 -4.88 2.58
CA ALA A 12 5.73 -4.75 2.08
C ALA A 12 5.33 -3.28 1.94
N VAL A 13 5.59 -2.44 2.95
CA VAL A 13 5.35 -0.98 2.91
C VAL A 13 6.14 -0.31 1.78
N LEU A 14 7.42 -0.69 1.60
CA LEU A 14 8.29 -0.08 0.59
C LEU A 14 7.75 -0.25 -0.83
N TYR A 15 7.22 -1.44 -1.11
CA TYR A 15 6.74 -1.81 -2.44
C TYR A 15 5.23 -1.69 -2.60
N GLU A 16 4.51 -1.25 -1.56
CA GLU A 16 3.08 -0.97 -1.64
C GLU A 16 2.77 0.02 -2.77
N GLY A 17 1.83 -0.33 -3.63
CA GLY A 17 1.52 0.48 -4.82
C GLY A 17 2.55 0.43 -5.94
N TYR A 18 3.74 -0.15 -5.72
CA TYR A 18 4.73 -0.38 -6.77
C TYR A 18 4.38 -1.61 -7.61
N LEU A 19 3.82 -2.65 -6.98
CA LEU A 19 3.56 -3.95 -7.57
C LEU A 19 2.08 -4.34 -7.61
N LEU A 20 1.17 -3.43 -7.28
CA LEU A 20 -0.30 -3.66 -7.28
C LEU A 20 -0.86 -4.12 -8.63
N TYR A 21 -0.13 -3.92 -9.71
CA TYR A 21 -0.47 -4.42 -11.04
C TYR A 21 0.80 -4.91 -11.74
N PRO A 22 0.76 -6.02 -12.50
CA PRO A 22 1.82 -6.34 -13.43
C PRO A 22 1.88 -5.21 -14.46
N TYR A 23 2.80 -4.30 -14.24
CA TYR A 23 2.91 -3.06 -14.98
C TYR A 23 3.36 -3.33 -16.41
N ARG A 24 2.45 -3.12 -17.36
CA ARG A 24 2.79 -2.99 -18.76
C ARG A 24 3.03 -1.54 -19.09
N ALA A 25 4.11 -1.24 -19.81
CA ALA A 25 4.39 0.11 -20.28
C ALA A 25 3.20 0.70 -21.07
N SER A 26 2.44 -0.15 -21.78
CA SER A 26 1.29 0.23 -22.60
C SER A 26 0.02 0.54 -21.81
N ALA A 27 -0.09 0.18 -20.54
CA ALA A 27 -1.33 0.39 -19.77
C ALA A 27 -1.43 1.82 -19.23
N MET A 28 -2.51 2.52 -19.56
CA MET A 28 -2.77 3.90 -19.11
C MET A 28 -2.77 4.06 -17.57
N LYS A 29 -3.18 3.01 -16.84
CA LYS A 29 -3.13 2.97 -15.37
C LYS A 29 -1.70 3.00 -14.81
N ASN A 30 -0.69 2.63 -15.58
CA ASN A 30 0.70 2.63 -15.16
C ASN A 30 1.35 4.03 -15.19
N GLN A 31 0.64 5.03 -15.70
CA GLN A 31 1.07 6.43 -15.62
C GLN A 31 0.86 7.04 -14.22
N ILE A 32 0.13 6.33 -13.33
CA ILE A 32 -0.19 6.79 -11.97
C ILE A 32 0.48 5.84 -10.94
N ARG A 33 1.75 5.51 -11.13
CA ARG A 33 2.52 4.76 -10.13
C ARG A 33 2.99 5.68 -9.00
N TRP A 34 3.36 5.04 -7.87
CA TRP A 34 4.01 5.70 -6.74
C TRP A 34 3.16 6.82 -6.12
N GLN A 35 2.06 6.42 -5.51
CA GLN A 35 1.15 7.35 -4.83
C GLN A 35 1.36 7.40 -3.32
N PHE A 36 1.94 6.34 -2.72
CA PHE A 36 2.08 6.23 -1.28
C PHE A 36 3.43 6.75 -0.79
N GLY A 37 3.41 7.51 0.31
CA GLY A 37 4.60 7.96 0.99
C GLY A 37 5.57 8.74 0.11
N VAL A 38 5.05 9.54 -0.82
CA VAL A 38 5.89 10.35 -1.70
C VAL A 38 6.27 11.65 -0.99
N VAL A 39 7.58 11.90 -0.88
CA VAL A 39 8.12 13.16 -0.38
C VAL A 39 8.79 13.88 -1.55
N MET A 40 8.07 14.82 -2.13
CA MET A 40 8.48 15.57 -3.34
C MET A 40 9.56 16.59 -3.04
N PRO A 41 10.29 17.10 -4.05
CA PRO A 41 11.14 18.27 -3.88
C PRO A 41 10.33 19.49 -3.37
N ARG A 42 10.91 20.24 -2.44
CA ARG A 42 10.22 21.37 -1.81
C ARG A 42 9.70 22.39 -2.83
N ASP A 43 10.54 22.78 -3.79
CA ASP A 43 10.16 23.78 -4.79
C ASP A 43 9.04 23.30 -5.72
N TYR A 44 8.91 21.97 -5.92
CA TYR A 44 7.79 21.37 -6.64
C TYR A 44 6.50 21.50 -5.84
N SER A 45 6.50 21.06 -4.58
CA SER A 45 5.33 21.12 -3.69
C SER A 45 4.84 22.56 -3.45
N GLU A 46 5.74 23.49 -3.17
CA GLU A 46 5.40 24.92 -2.96
C GLU A 46 4.95 25.62 -4.26
N GLY A 47 5.16 24.98 -5.41
CA GLY A 47 4.73 25.48 -6.73
C GLY A 47 3.24 25.30 -7.03
N GLY A 48 2.47 24.66 -6.15
CA GLY A 48 1.00 24.50 -6.26
C GLY A 48 0.53 23.05 -6.37
N ASP A 49 1.41 22.07 -6.19
CA ASP A 49 1.03 20.66 -6.09
C ASP A 49 0.67 20.30 -4.65
N SER A 50 -0.25 19.36 -4.47
CA SER A 50 -0.75 18.93 -3.15
C SER A 50 0.17 17.91 -2.46
N GLU A 51 1.18 17.37 -3.13
CA GLU A 51 2.06 16.36 -2.57
C GLU A 51 3.08 16.97 -1.60
N PRO A 52 3.34 16.32 -0.43
CA PRO A 52 4.20 16.88 0.62
C PRO A 52 5.68 16.85 0.23
N TRP A 53 6.44 17.84 0.70
CA TRP A 53 7.90 17.86 0.61
C TRP A 53 8.61 17.45 1.91
N ALA A 54 7.82 17.15 2.94
CA ALA A 54 8.31 16.69 4.23
C ALA A 54 7.33 15.69 4.87
N MET A 55 7.86 14.77 5.66
CA MET A 55 7.09 13.89 6.55
C MET A 55 7.59 14.06 7.98
N GLN A 56 6.74 13.81 8.97
CA GLN A 56 7.09 13.92 10.38
C GLN A 56 6.51 12.78 11.19
N THR A 57 7.36 12.15 11.99
CA THR A 57 6.98 11.18 13.02
C THR A 57 7.19 11.77 14.39
N GLU A 58 6.20 11.69 15.26
CA GLU A 58 6.34 11.88 16.70
C GLU A 58 5.95 10.59 17.42
N CYS A 59 6.81 10.13 18.32
CA CYS A 59 6.60 8.94 19.14
C CYS A 59 7.08 9.21 20.56
N LEU A 60 6.64 8.37 21.50
CA LEU A 60 6.95 8.49 22.91
C LEU A 60 7.85 7.36 23.38
N VAL A 61 8.87 7.70 24.14
CA VAL A 61 9.80 6.76 24.78
C VAL A 61 9.67 6.87 26.29
N GLU A 62 9.55 5.72 26.92
CA GLU A 62 9.76 5.51 28.35
C GLU A 62 11.26 5.22 28.55
N PRO A 63 12.07 6.21 28.98
CA PRO A 63 13.52 6.08 29.03
C PRO A 63 13.97 5.32 30.27
N ASN A 64 15.07 4.55 30.14
CA ASN A 64 15.87 4.06 31.24
C ASN A 64 17.14 4.93 31.39
N ASP A 65 18.24 4.37 31.91
CA ASP A 65 19.43 5.14 32.36
C ASP A 65 20.17 5.84 31.18
N ALA A 66 20.34 5.19 30.06
CA ALA A 66 21.12 5.70 28.92
C ALA A 66 20.42 5.45 27.56
N PRO A 67 19.23 6.08 27.34
CA PRO A 67 18.41 5.79 26.18
C PRO A 67 19.07 6.27 24.89
N ALA A 68 19.13 5.39 23.90
CA ALA A 68 19.68 5.67 22.59
C ALA A 68 18.73 5.21 21.48
N LEU A 69 18.65 5.99 20.40
CA LEU A 69 17.82 5.75 19.22
C LEU A 69 18.70 5.32 18.07
N ASP A 70 18.31 4.25 17.39
CA ASP A 70 18.75 3.91 16.05
C ASP A 70 17.62 4.22 15.09
N LEU A 71 17.92 4.90 13.97
CA LEU A 71 16.98 5.32 12.94
C LEU A 71 17.43 4.77 11.60
N ARG A 72 16.49 4.19 10.84
CA ARG A 72 16.67 3.82 9.43
C ARG A 72 15.59 4.50 8.60
N LEU A 73 16.01 5.33 7.64
CA LEU A 73 15.12 5.84 6.59
C LEU A 73 15.18 4.89 5.39
N ARG A 74 14.01 4.51 4.87
CA ARG A 74 13.86 3.66 3.69
C ARG A 74 12.95 4.33 2.67
N PHE A 75 13.27 4.19 1.40
CA PHE A 75 12.45 4.67 0.29
C PHE A 75 12.90 4.05 -1.04
N LEU A 76 12.10 4.20 -2.08
CA LEU A 76 12.48 3.93 -3.46
C LEU A 76 12.92 5.24 -4.12
N GLN A 77 14.11 5.22 -4.72
CA GLN A 77 14.57 6.25 -5.64
C GLN A 77 14.19 5.86 -7.06
N VAL A 78 13.50 6.73 -7.78
CA VAL A 78 13.13 6.48 -9.16
C VAL A 78 14.36 6.61 -10.05
N GLN A 79 14.61 5.57 -10.83
CA GLN A 79 15.69 5.46 -11.81
C GLN A 79 15.11 5.46 -13.22
N ALA A 80 15.53 6.38 -14.05
CA ALA A 80 15.19 6.35 -15.47
C ALA A 80 15.99 5.25 -16.18
N ARG A 81 15.29 4.29 -16.78
CA ARG A 81 15.85 3.28 -17.68
C ARG A 81 15.51 3.67 -19.11
N ILE A 82 16.52 4.12 -19.84
CA ILE A 82 16.40 4.57 -21.21
C ILE A 82 17.01 3.51 -22.12
N VAL A 83 16.23 3.02 -23.06
CA VAL A 83 16.68 2.08 -24.08
C VAL A 83 17.01 2.82 -25.34
N GLU A 84 18.21 2.62 -25.86
CA GLU A 84 18.67 3.23 -27.10
C GLU A 84 19.08 2.16 -28.12
N LYS A 85 18.57 2.30 -29.34
CA LYS A 85 18.91 1.43 -30.49
C LYS A 85 20.16 1.96 -31.17
N ALA A 86 21.07 1.08 -31.55
CA ALA A 86 22.25 1.43 -32.30
C ALA A 86 21.89 1.86 -33.74
N VAL A 87 22.29 3.05 -34.13
CA VAL A 87 22.29 3.53 -35.51
C VAL A 87 23.63 3.22 -36.18
N ASN A 88 24.71 3.55 -35.44
CA ASN A 88 26.06 3.15 -35.78
C ASN A 88 26.85 2.87 -34.50
N ALA A 89 26.91 1.60 -34.12
CA ALA A 89 27.56 1.18 -32.88
C ALA A 89 29.07 1.47 -32.87
N GLN A 90 29.74 1.39 -34.04
CA GLN A 90 31.18 1.65 -34.15
C GLN A 90 31.52 3.12 -33.93
N GLN A 91 30.62 4.02 -34.30
CA GLN A 91 30.76 5.47 -34.07
C GLN A 91 30.11 5.94 -32.76
N GLY A 92 29.52 5.03 -31.98
CA GLY A 92 28.85 5.36 -30.73
C GLY A 92 27.53 6.11 -30.91
N ILE A 93 26.88 6.01 -32.08
CA ILE A 93 25.61 6.69 -32.37
C ILE A 93 24.44 5.77 -32.00
N PHE A 94 23.65 6.21 -31.01
CA PHE A 94 22.47 5.54 -30.49
C PHE A 94 21.30 6.52 -30.43
N TRP A 95 20.08 6.00 -30.64
CA TRP A 95 18.85 6.81 -30.56
C TRP A 95 17.89 6.21 -29.53
N PRO A 96 17.33 7.04 -28.62
CA PRO A 96 16.36 6.57 -27.64
C PRO A 96 15.10 6.07 -28.33
N VAL A 97 14.56 4.95 -27.82
CA VAL A 97 13.34 4.32 -28.31
C VAL A 97 12.50 3.88 -27.12
N GLU A 98 11.18 3.82 -27.28
CA GLU A 98 10.30 3.29 -26.25
C GLU A 98 10.55 1.80 -26.01
N SER A 99 10.71 1.06 -27.09
CA SER A 99 11.10 -0.35 -27.01
C SER A 99 11.72 -0.84 -28.32
N PHE A 100 12.51 -1.91 -28.26
CA PHE A 100 12.92 -2.69 -29.42
C PHE A 100 13.26 -4.12 -29.02
N GLU A 101 13.34 -5.00 -30.01
CA GLU A 101 13.57 -6.42 -29.81
C GLU A 101 14.92 -6.85 -30.42
N VAL A 102 15.62 -7.74 -29.70
CA VAL A 102 16.86 -8.38 -30.17
C VAL A 102 16.76 -9.87 -29.83
N ASP A 103 16.85 -10.72 -30.85
CA ASP A 103 16.80 -12.19 -30.71
C ASP A 103 15.60 -12.70 -29.87
N GLY A 104 14.41 -12.14 -30.11
CA GLY A 104 13.18 -12.49 -29.39
C GLY A 104 13.07 -11.93 -27.97
N ARG A 105 14.06 -11.15 -27.52
CA ARG A 105 14.02 -10.47 -26.22
C ARG A 105 13.65 -9.00 -26.40
N LYS A 106 12.55 -8.58 -25.74
CA LYS A 106 12.05 -7.20 -25.75
C LYS A 106 12.77 -6.38 -24.68
N PHE A 107 13.18 -5.16 -25.03
CA PHE A 107 13.76 -4.15 -24.15
C PHE A 107 12.87 -2.92 -24.19
N VAL A 108 12.52 -2.38 -23.03
CA VAL A 108 11.53 -1.29 -22.89
C VAL A 108 12.15 -0.16 -22.06
N SER A 109 11.96 1.09 -22.49
CA SER A 109 12.28 2.27 -21.67
C SER A 109 11.25 2.40 -20.57
N TRP A 110 11.72 2.56 -19.32
CA TRP A 110 10.86 2.48 -18.15
C TRP A 110 11.50 3.15 -16.92
N ASP A 111 10.71 3.69 -16.01
CA ASP A 111 11.19 4.16 -14.71
C ASP A 111 11.16 3.00 -13.69
N GLU A 112 12.29 2.67 -13.11
CA GLU A 112 12.48 1.60 -12.12
C GLU A 112 12.59 2.19 -10.72
N GLY A 113 12.19 1.45 -9.67
CA GLY A 113 12.40 1.83 -8.27
C GLY A 113 13.67 1.17 -7.71
N VAL A 114 14.59 1.97 -7.19
CA VAL A 114 15.80 1.48 -6.53
C VAL A 114 15.68 1.68 -5.03
N LYS A 115 15.75 0.59 -4.27
CA LYS A 115 15.70 0.63 -2.80
C LYS A 115 16.89 1.42 -2.24
N ARG A 116 16.59 2.35 -1.33
CA ARG A 116 17.57 3.10 -0.55
C ARG A 116 17.30 2.92 0.94
N GLU A 117 18.38 2.71 1.69
CA GLU A 117 18.37 2.61 3.14
C GLU A 117 19.49 3.48 3.71
N LEU A 118 19.15 4.34 4.65
CA LEU A 118 20.08 5.23 5.33
C LEU A 118 19.97 5.01 6.84
N ASP A 119 21.10 4.66 7.45
CA ASP A 119 21.20 4.26 8.85
C ASP A 119 21.87 5.35 9.69
N TYR A 120 21.24 5.70 10.80
CA TYR A 120 21.74 6.62 11.81
C TYR A 120 21.66 5.92 13.17
N ALA A 121 22.79 5.48 13.73
CA ALA A 121 22.82 4.68 14.93
C ALA A 121 23.35 5.45 16.13
N GLY A 122 22.90 5.07 17.34
CA GLY A 122 23.44 5.55 18.59
C GLY A 122 23.14 7.03 18.90
N ILE A 123 22.01 7.54 18.42
CA ILE A 123 21.56 8.91 18.74
C ILE A 123 21.19 8.94 20.21
N ASN A 124 21.92 9.73 21.01
CA ASN A 124 21.64 9.88 22.44
C ASN A 124 20.34 10.67 22.65
N ILE A 125 19.31 10.01 23.20
CA ILE A 125 17.99 10.60 23.39
C ILE A 125 18.04 11.74 24.42
N THR A 126 18.87 11.62 25.46
CA THR A 126 18.99 12.67 26.48
C THR A 126 19.58 13.96 25.91
N GLU A 127 20.51 13.86 24.96
CA GLU A 127 21.07 15.04 24.28
C GLU A 127 20.01 15.76 23.44
N LEU A 128 19.06 15.02 22.84
CA LEU A 128 17.98 15.59 22.02
C LEU A 128 17.07 16.53 22.80
N LEU A 129 17.01 16.42 24.14
CA LEU A 129 16.24 17.32 24.97
C LEU A 129 16.79 18.75 24.99
N THR A 130 18.06 18.91 24.61
CA THR A 130 18.75 20.22 24.62
C THR A 130 19.12 20.71 23.24
N VAL A 131 19.41 19.79 22.32
CA VAL A 131 19.92 20.14 20.97
C VAL A 131 19.27 19.24 19.92
N GLU A 132 18.61 19.86 18.95
CA GLU A 132 18.15 19.17 17.74
C GLU A 132 19.36 18.69 16.94
N ARG A 133 19.33 17.44 16.49
CA ARG A 133 20.32 16.86 15.60
C ARG A 133 19.82 16.91 14.16
N ALA A 134 20.66 17.35 13.24
CA ALA A 134 20.37 17.37 11.82
C ALA A 134 21.38 16.50 11.08
N PHE A 135 20.88 15.56 10.30
CA PHE A 135 21.69 14.65 9.49
C PHE A 135 21.45 14.98 8.01
N PRO A 136 22.49 15.17 7.21
CA PRO A 136 22.34 15.37 5.78
C PRO A 136 21.82 14.11 5.11
N LEU A 137 20.91 14.27 4.16
CA LEU A 137 20.49 13.25 3.22
C LEU A 137 21.08 13.63 1.87
N GLU A 138 22.08 12.87 1.41
CA GLU A 138 22.79 13.16 0.18
C GLU A 138 22.97 11.89 -0.63
N ILE A 139 22.31 11.82 -1.79
CA ILE A 139 22.47 10.74 -2.77
C ILE A 139 22.97 11.37 -4.05
N PRO A 140 24.16 10.98 -4.52
CA PRO A 140 24.73 11.57 -5.73
C PRO A 140 24.01 11.08 -6.98
N THR A 141 24.21 11.78 -8.09
CA THR A 141 23.83 11.30 -9.43
C THR A 141 24.60 10.03 -9.75
N GLU A 142 23.92 9.05 -10.28
CA GLU A 142 24.52 7.81 -10.77
C GLU A 142 24.09 7.57 -12.21
N ARG A 143 25.01 7.04 -13.04
CA ARG A 143 24.73 6.68 -14.43
C ARG A 143 25.43 5.37 -14.79
N GLU A 144 24.66 4.40 -15.26
CA GLU A 144 25.15 3.10 -15.70
C GLU A 144 24.79 2.88 -17.16
N VAL A 145 25.67 2.21 -17.92
CA VAL A 145 25.43 1.89 -19.33
C VAL A 145 25.69 0.39 -19.55
N GLU A 146 24.69 -0.30 -20.08
CA GLU A 146 24.72 -1.71 -20.41
C GLU A 146 24.50 -1.89 -21.91
N PHE A 147 25.40 -2.58 -22.64
CA PHE A 147 25.24 -2.81 -24.06
C PHE A 147 24.39 -4.05 -24.35
N ILE A 148 23.41 -3.89 -25.22
CA ILE A 148 22.56 -4.97 -25.73
C ILE A 148 23.24 -5.57 -26.95
N ARG A 149 23.52 -6.89 -26.90
CA ARG A 149 24.19 -7.64 -27.96
C ARG A 149 23.27 -8.72 -28.49
N ASP A 150 23.40 -8.99 -29.80
CA ASP A 150 22.74 -10.14 -30.43
C ASP A 150 23.55 -11.45 -30.17
N ALA A 151 23.01 -12.59 -30.65
CA ALA A 151 23.63 -13.90 -30.54
C ALA A 151 25.02 -13.99 -31.20
N ARG A 152 25.36 -13.05 -32.09
CA ARG A 152 26.69 -12.95 -32.72
C ARG A 152 27.65 -12.06 -31.97
N GLY A 153 27.20 -11.44 -30.87
CA GLY A 153 27.97 -10.51 -30.05
C GLY A 153 28.01 -9.07 -30.57
N GLU A 154 27.27 -8.76 -31.64
CA GLU A 154 27.19 -7.41 -32.20
C GLU A 154 26.33 -6.51 -31.31
N ILE A 155 26.75 -5.25 -31.11
CA ILE A 155 26.00 -4.27 -30.35
C ILE A 155 24.80 -3.78 -31.17
N LYS A 156 23.59 -4.03 -30.70
CA LYS A 156 22.32 -3.62 -31.30
C LYS A 156 21.71 -2.41 -30.60
N GLY A 157 22.12 -2.16 -29.36
CA GLY A 157 21.65 -1.03 -28.56
C GLY A 157 22.35 -0.95 -27.21
N ARG A 158 21.84 -0.08 -26.35
CA ARG A 158 22.26 0.03 -24.96
C ARG A 158 21.10 0.42 -24.05
N ILE A 159 21.23 0.06 -22.79
CA ILE A 159 20.37 0.53 -21.71
C ILE A 159 21.18 1.55 -20.90
N ILE A 160 20.61 2.72 -20.68
CA ILE A 160 21.15 3.73 -19.80
C ILE A 160 20.25 3.80 -18.58
N ARG A 161 20.83 3.62 -17.37
CA ARG A 161 20.15 3.83 -16.10
C ARG A 161 20.69 5.12 -15.48
N GLU A 162 19.79 6.07 -15.25
CA GLU A 162 20.12 7.37 -14.69
C GLU A 162 19.34 7.61 -13.40
N ARG A 163 20.04 8.00 -12.34
CA ARG A 163 19.49 8.39 -11.05
C ARG A 163 19.80 9.85 -10.80
N SER A 164 18.75 10.65 -10.60
CA SER A 164 18.88 12.04 -10.23
C SER A 164 19.43 12.18 -8.80
N PRO A 165 20.16 13.23 -8.48
CA PRO A 165 20.61 13.46 -7.11
C PRO A 165 19.41 13.75 -6.21
N ILE A 166 19.50 13.29 -4.96
CA ILE A 166 18.54 13.64 -3.90
C ILE A 166 19.31 14.31 -2.79
N THR A 167 18.85 15.47 -2.37
CA THR A 167 19.38 16.20 -1.21
C THR A 167 18.27 16.51 -0.24
N GLY A 168 18.59 16.48 1.05
CA GLY A 168 17.60 16.72 2.09
C GLY A 168 18.22 16.75 3.48
N VAL A 169 17.37 16.75 4.49
CA VAL A 169 17.78 16.72 5.89
C VAL A 169 16.83 15.90 6.73
N ILE A 170 17.40 15.15 7.66
CA ILE A 170 16.66 14.45 8.71
C ILE A 170 16.94 15.19 10.01
N ARG A 171 15.89 15.76 10.63
CA ARG A 171 15.96 16.43 11.91
C ARG A 171 15.40 15.55 13.01
N VAL A 172 16.12 15.42 14.11
CA VAL A 172 15.72 14.65 15.27
C VAL A 172 15.79 15.52 16.52
N ALA A 173 14.67 15.66 17.21
CA ALA A 173 14.56 16.45 18.43
C ALA A 173 13.82 15.67 19.52
N GLY A 174 14.06 16.01 20.79
CA GLY A 174 13.39 15.43 21.94
C GLY A 174 12.72 16.51 22.80
N GLU A 175 11.60 16.14 23.42
CA GLU A 175 10.87 16.97 24.38
C GLU A 175 10.46 16.12 25.58
N SER A 176 10.72 16.60 26.80
CA SER A 176 10.31 15.91 28.02
C SER A 176 8.82 16.14 28.29
N ILE A 177 8.05 15.06 28.44
CA ILE A 177 6.63 15.11 28.81
C ILE A 177 6.40 14.22 30.02
N GLY A 178 6.51 14.80 31.22
CA GLY A 178 6.44 14.04 32.46
C GLY A 178 7.58 13.04 32.57
N SER A 179 7.25 11.74 32.70
CA SER A 179 8.24 10.65 32.71
C SER A 179 8.63 10.15 31.31
N LEU A 180 8.00 10.68 30.25
CA LEU A 180 8.24 10.30 28.87
C LEU A 180 9.12 11.31 28.15
N ILE A 181 9.74 10.83 27.07
CA ILE A 181 10.41 11.67 26.10
C ILE A 181 9.67 11.52 24.75
N LYS A 182 9.13 12.64 24.24
CA LYS A 182 8.60 12.70 22.90
C LYS A 182 9.76 12.93 21.93
N ILE A 183 9.93 12.02 20.98
CA ILE A 183 10.93 12.13 19.92
C ILE A 183 10.22 12.55 18.64
N ARG A 184 10.72 13.61 18.00
CA ARG A 184 10.27 14.08 16.71
C ARG A 184 11.34 13.81 15.67
N ILE A 185 10.97 13.12 14.60
CA ILE A 185 11.79 12.89 13.41
C ILE A 185 11.10 13.58 12.24
N ARG A 186 11.78 14.52 11.59
CA ARG A 186 11.29 15.22 10.41
C ARG A 186 12.25 15.02 9.26
N ILE A 187 11.72 14.55 8.13
CA ILE A 187 12.46 14.27 6.90
C ILE A 187 12.00 15.29 5.87
N GLU A 188 12.94 16.04 5.31
CA GLU A 188 12.69 17.11 4.37
C GLU A 188 13.45 16.83 3.06
N ASN A 189 12.74 16.87 1.93
CA ASN A 189 13.35 16.76 0.61
C ASN A 189 13.64 18.17 0.08
N LEU A 190 14.91 18.52 0.04
CA LEU A 190 15.43 19.81 -0.41
C LEU A 190 16.11 19.70 -1.79
N SER A 191 15.82 18.63 -2.54
CA SER A 191 16.38 18.45 -3.89
C SER A 191 16.02 19.62 -4.78
N PRO A 192 16.99 20.19 -5.53
CA PRO A 192 16.72 21.27 -6.46
C PRO A 192 15.71 20.84 -7.52
N TRP A 193 14.71 21.67 -7.77
CA TRP A 193 13.70 21.45 -8.78
C TRP A 193 13.62 22.63 -9.73
N PRO A 194 13.96 22.47 -11.03
CA PRO A 194 13.84 23.54 -12.00
C PRO A 194 12.35 23.76 -12.35
N ARG A 195 11.92 25.01 -12.30
CA ARG A 195 10.58 25.44 -12.74
C ARG A 195 10.62 25.75 -14.23
N ASP A 196 10.78 24.73 -15.07
CA ASP A 196 10.78 24.86 -16.53
C ASP A 196 9.44 24.37 -17.13
N ALA A 197 9.27 24.58 -18.45
CA ALA A 197 8.04 24.20 -19.16
C ALA A 197 7.81 22.69 -19.24
N GLU A 198 8.83 21.88 -18.95
CA GLU A 198 8.74 20.40 -18.94
C GLU A 198 8.49 19.84 -17.53
N ALA A 199 8.29 20.73 -16.55
CA ALA A 199 8.03 20.35 -15.17
C ALA A 199 6.70 19.56 -15.07
N ASN A 200 6.78 18.27 -14.75
CA ASN A 200 5.64 17.41 -14.52
C ASN A 200 5.92 16.43 -13.37
N ARG A 201 4.86 15.78 -12.86
CA ARG A 201 4.96 14.85 -11.74
C ARG A 201 5.94 13.70 -11.99
N SER A 202 5.93 13.09 -13.17
CA SER A 202 6.82 11.96 -13.48
C SER A 202 8.30 12.35 -13.40
N ARG A 203 8.64 13.57 -13.83
CA ARG A 203 10.00 14.09 -13.71
C ARG A 203 10.35 14.44 -12.26
N ALA A 204 9.38 15.00 -11.50
CA ALA A 204 9.58 15.31 -10.08
C ALA A 204 9.81 14.05 -9.23
N LEU A 205 9.14 12.94 -9.55
CA LEU A 205 9.34 11.66 -8.90
C LEU A 205 10.78 11.15 -8.96
N ARG A 206 11.55 11.49 -9.99
CA ARG A 206 12.99 11.13 -10.09
C ARG A 206 13.86 11.84 -9.04
N HIS A 207 13.34 12.88 -8.39
CA HIS A 207 13.96 13.63 -7.30
C HIS A 207 13.22 13.44 -5.96
N ALA A 208 12.25 12.55 -5.90
CA ALA A 208 11.43 12.29 -4.73
C ALA A 208 11.89 11.06 -3.96
N LEU A 209 11.47 10.98 -2.69
CA LEU A 209 11.52 9.77 -1.90
C LEU A 209 10.17 9.08 -2.03
N VAL A 210 10.11 7.90 -2.59
CA VAL A 210 8.86 7.16 -2.83
C VAL A 210 8.70 6.02 -1.83
N GLY A 211 7.50 5.82 -1.28
CA GLY A 211 7.28 4.82 -0.23
C GLY A 211 8.11 5.11 1.03
N ALA A 212 8.38 6.40 1.30
CA ALA A 212 9.25 6.82 2.39
C ALA A 212 8.65 6.41 3.74
N HIS A 213 9.43 5.69 4.54
CA HIS A 213 9.09 5.26 5.89
C HIS A 213 10.33 5.14 6.75
N THR A 214 10.13 5.11 8.07
CA THR A 214 11.24 4.97 9.01
C THR A 214 11.05 3.78 9.94
N LEU A 215 12.17 3.11 10.23
CA LEU A 215 12.29 2.18 11.34
C LEU A 215 13.07 2.86 12.46
N LEU A 216 12.52 2.81 13.66
CA LEU A 216 13.10 3.37 14.86
C LEU A 216 13.31 2.24 15.86
N ALA A 217 14.50 2.09 16.39
CA ALA A 217 14.77 1.15 17.48
C ALA A 217 15.32 1.91 18.68
N VAL A 218 14.78 1.65 19.86
CA VAL A 218 15.26 2.21 21.10
C VAL A 218 16.09 1.18 21.86
N ARG A 219 17.19 1.61 22.42
CA ARG A 219 17.99 0.86 23.38
C ARG A 219 17.91 1.57 24.72
N ASP A 220 17.83 0.80 25.79
CA ASP A 220 17.70 1.29 27.15
C ASP A 220 16.48 2.21 27.33
N GLY A 221 15.34 1.72 26.85
CA GLY A 221 14.03 2.36 26.91
C GLY A 221 12.98 1.53 26.16
N MET A 222 11.74 1.98 26.17
CA MET A 222 10.62 1.34 25.47
C MET A 222 9.73 2.39 24.82
N PHE A 223 9.21 2.09 23.64
CA PHE A 223 8.18 2.93 23.03
C PHE A 223 6.82 2.71 23.68
N VAL A 224 6.00 3.76 23.65
CA VAL A 224 4.60 3.71 24.04
C VAL A 224 3.76 3.63 22.77
N SER A 225 2.83 2.66 22.70
CA SER A 225 1.86 2.59 21.60
C SER A 225 1.06 3.90 21.51
N LEU A 226 0.93 4.43 20.30
CA LEU A 226 0.04 5.57 20.04
C LEU A 226 -1.40 5.10 19.72
N LEU A 227 -1.61 3.84 19.37
CA LEU A 227 -2.91 3.28 19.04
C LEU A 227 -3.60 2.70 20.28
N ASP A 228 -2.89 1.86 21.04
CA ASP A 228 -3.36 1.26 22.29
C ASP A 228 -2.56 1.80 23.46
N SER A 229 -2.75 3.08 23.73
CA SER A 229 -1.99 3.78 24.77
C SER A 229 -2.55 3.51 26.17
N PRO A 230 -1.70 3.25 27.17
CA PRO A 230 -2.13 3.15 28.55
C PRO A 230 -2.72 4.49 29.03
N GLU A 231 -3.64 4.44 29.99
CA GLU A 231 -4.39 5.61 30.44
C GLU A 231 -3.48 6.75 30.91
N TRP A 232 -2.40 6.43 31.62
CA TRP A 232 -1.44 7.40 32.11
C TRP A 232 -0.66 8.13 31.00
N ALA A 233 -0.57 7.58 29.81
CA ALA A 233 0.14 8.17 28.67
C ALA A 233 -0.77 8.92 27.70
N ARG A 234 -2.10 8.80 27.79
CA ARG A 234 -3.06 9.36 26.81
C ARG A 234 -2.86 10.84 26.52
N GLN A 235 -2.56 11.65 27.54
CA GLN A 235 -2.33 13.07 27.34
C GLN A 235 -1.05 13.33 26.52
N ALA A 236 0.00 12.57 26.78
CA ALA A 236 1.24 12.66 26.01
C ALA A 236 1.04 12.18 24.57
N VAL A 237 0.31 11.07 24.38
CA VAL A 237 -0.06 10.55 23.04
C VAL A 237 -0.85 11.58 22.25
N ALA A 238 -1.85 12.23 22.86
CA ALA A 238 -2.64 13.28 22.21
C ALA A 238 -1.81 14.51 21.79
N SER A 239 -0.61 14.70 22.36
CA SER A 239 0.31 15.78 21.97
C SER A 239 1.20 15.43 20.76
N CYS A 240 1.22 14.17 20.32
CA CYS A 240 2.00 13.75 19.18
C CYS A 240 1.34 14.19 17.87
N THR A 241 2.13 14.78 16.98
CA THR A 241 1.68 15.22 15.65
C THR A 241 2.46 14.48 14.58
N ASN A 242 1.78 13.56 13.90
CA ASN A 242 2.32 12.80 12.78
C ASN A 242 1.81 13.40 11.48
N LEU A 243 2.72 13.62 10.51
CA LEU A 243 2.39 14.22 9.21
C LEU A 243 2.82 13.27 8.10
N HIS A 244 1.85 12.79 7.33
CA HIS A 244 2.02 11.88 6.19
C HIS A 244 2.65 10.53 6.56
N THR A 245 2.57 10.13 7.83
CA THR A 245 3.09 8.87 8.33
C THR A 245 2.43 8.51 9.67
N TRP A 246 2.34 7.20 9.95
CA TRP A 246 1.67 6.65 11.14
C TRP A 246 2.59 5.64 11.83
N PRO A 247 3.13 5.97 13.01
CA PRO A 247 3.99 5.06 13.76
C PRO A 247 3.18 3.97 14.48
N VAL A 248 3.65 2.71 14.33
CA VAL A 248 3.12 1.53 15.00
C VAL A 248 4.25 0.69 15.57
N LEU A 249 3.97 -0.05 16.64
CA LEU A 249 4.90 -1.04 17.18
C LEU A 249 5.05 -2.22 16.22
N VAL A 250 6.27 -2.74 16.08
CA VAL A 250 6.56 -3.89 15.21
C VAL A 250 7.48 -4.88 15.92
N GLY A 251 7.39 -6.15 15.59
CA GLY A 251 8.08 -7.26 16.24
C GLY A 251 7.09 -8.27 16.79
N ASP A 252 7.52 -9.03 17.79
CA ASP A 252 6.63 -9.94 18.50
C ASP A 252 5.67 -9.17 19.42
N GLU A 253 4.47 -9.71 19.61
CA GLU A 253 3.45 -9.08 20.45
C GLU A 253 3.98 -8.83 21.89
N GLY A 254 3.91 -7.57 22.34
CA GLY A 254 4.41 -7.14 23.64
C GLY A 254 5.85 -6.58 23.63
N GLU A 255 6.60 -6.74 22.57
CA GLU A 255 7.87 -6.04 22.37
C GLU A 255 7.61 -4.57 22.04
N ARG A 256 8.37 -3.68 22.66
CA ARG A 256 8.16 -2.23 22.55
C ARG A 256 9.47 -1.48 22.23
N ASP A 257 10.39 -2.14 21.57
CA ASP A 257 11.71 -1.57 21.28
C ASP A 257 11.84 -1.11 19.82
N ILE A 258 10.86 -1.43 18.94
CA ILE A 258 10.87 -1.03 17.54
C ILE A 258 9.54 -0.41 17.12
N ILE A 259 9.63 0.69 16.37
CA ILE A 259 8.51 1.35 15.66
C ILE A 259 8.78 1.33 14.16
N LEU A 260 7.74 1.05 13.38
CA LEU A 260 7.64 1.35 11.96
C LEU A 260 6.73 2.57 11.78
N SER A 261 7.26 3.67 11.28
CA SER A 261 6.45 4.82 10.89
C SER A 261 6.22 4.77 9.39
N SER A 262 5.00 4.37 9.03
CA SER A 262 4.57 4.00 7.69
C SER A 262 3.66 5.06 7.07
N PRO A 263 3.73 5.32 5.74
CA PRO A 263 2.76 6.15 5.04
C PRO A 263 1.40 5.47 4.86
N ILE A 264 1.28 4.22 5.31
CA ILE A 264 0.05 3.41 5.30
C ILE A 264 -0.38 3.21 6.73
N ILE A 265 -1.68 3.28 7.00
CA ILE A 265 -2.25 3.04 8.33
C ILE A 265 -2.18 1.54 8.61
N LEU A 266 -1.44 1.19 9.66
CA LEU A 266 -1.28 -0.16 10.16
C LEU A 266 -1.73 -0.24 11.61
N TYR A 267 -1.99 -1.46 12.10
CA TYR A 267 -2.15 -1.73 13.52
C TYR A 267 -0.80 -2.03 14.18
N ASP A 268 -0.72 -1.97 15.50
CA ASP A 268 0.45 -2.45 16.23
C ASP A 268 0.69 -3.94 15.95
N TYR A 269 1.97 -4.31 15.83
CA TYR A 269 2.42 -5.67 15.51
C TYR A 269 1.85 -6.21 14.19
N PRO A 270 1.95 -5.45 13.09
CA PRO A 270 1.48 -5.89 11.80
C PRO A 270 2.27 -7.13 11.34
N GLN A 271 1.58 -8.09 10.76
CA GLN A 271 2.17 -9.33 10.27
C GLN A 271 1.83 -9.49 8.79
N VAL A 272 2.82 -9.90 8.01
CA VAL A 272 2.57 -10.41 6.65
C VAL A 272 1.88 -11.77 6.80
N ALA A 273 0.81 -11.99 6.04
CA ALA A 273 0.05 -13.23 6.10
C ALA A 273 0.97 -14.44 5.84
N SER A 274 0.89 -15.46 6.72
CA SER A 274 1.67 -16.68 6.60
C SER A 274 1.30 -17.52 5.38
N GLU A 275 0.10 -17.30 4.84
CA GLU A 275 -0.47 -17.91 3.65
C GLU A 275 0.06 -17.29 2.36
N SER A 276 0.66 -16.10 2.45
CA SER A 276 1.25 -15.42 1.29
C SER A 276 2.42 -16.24 0.72
N PRO A 277 2.38 -16.66 -0.54
CA PRO A 277 3.40 -17.55 -1.12
C PRO A 277 4.75 -16.84 -1.35
N GLY A 278 5.01 -15.76 -0.66
CA GLY A 278 6.22 -14.94 -0.68
C GLY A 278 5.92 -13.46 -0.88
N ASP A 279 6.93 -12.69 -1.26
CA ASP A 279 6.86 -11.23 -1.38
C ASP A 279 5.99 -10.81 -2.58
N LEU A 280 4.66 -10.80 -2.41
CA LEU A 280 3.71 -10.21 -3.36
C LEU A 280 3.56 -8.70 -3.13
N PHE A 281 4.06 -8.21 -1.96
CA PHE A 281 4.09 -6.80 -1.59
C PHE A 281 2.72 -6.11 -1.57
N ASP A 282 1.67 -6.89 -1.34
CA ASP A 282 0.34 -6.37 -1.09
C ASP A 282 0.03 -6.51 0.41
N ALA A 283 0.22 -5.41 1.15
CA ALA A 283 0.01 -5.38 2.59
C ALA A 283 -1.47 -5.18 2.96
N THR A 284 -2.30 -4.72 2.03
CA THR A 284 -3.66 -4.24 2.30
C THR A 284 -4.73 -5.01 1.56
N GLU A 285 -4.41 -5.66 0.44
CA GLU A 285 -5.38 -6.43 -0.33
C GLU A 285 -4.99 -7.91 -0.46
N ILE A 286 -5.93 -8.70 -0.89
CA ILE A 286 -5.87 -10.14 -0.94
C ILE A 286 -4.91 -10.54 -2.06
N ASP A 287 -3.79 -11.19 -1.75
CA ASP A 287 -2.84 -11.79 -2.69
C ASP A 287 -3.52 -12.61 -3.81
N GLU A 288 -4.72 -13.10 -3.52
CA GLU A 288 -5.60 -13.76 -4.47
C GLU A 288 -5.96 -12.86 -5.65
N ILE A 289 -6.34 -11.59 -5.42
CA ILE A 289 -6.75 -10.67 -6.49
C ILE A 289 -5.58 -10.36 -7.40
N LEU A 290 -4.38 -10.16 -6.85
CA LEU A 290 -3.17 -9.94 -7.64
C LEU A 290 -2.80 -11.20 -8.45
N ALA A 291 -2.87 -12.38 -7.83
CA ALA A 291 -2.63 -13.65 -8.49
C ALA A 291 -3.62 -13.89 -9.64
N LEU A 292 -4.92 -13.72 -9.41
CA LEU A 292 -5.96 -13.88 -10.43
C LEU A 292 -5.80 -12.89 -11.59
N ARG A 293 -5.48 -11.62 -11.30
CA ARG A 293 -5.22 -10.61 -12.33
C ARG A 293 -3.99 -10.95 -13.16
N THR A 294 -2.94 -11.47 -12.52
CA THR A 294 -1.72 -11.91 -13.22
C THR A 294 -1.99 -13.12 -14.11
N MET A 295 -2.84 -14.05 -13.66
CA MET A 295 -3.25 -15.22 -14.46
C MET A 295 -4.06 -14.84 -15.70
N THR A 296 -4.85 -13.76 -15.64
CA THR A 296 -5.67 -13.29 -16.78
C THR A 296 -4.88 -12.55 -17.85
N LEU A 297 -3.61 -12.25 -17.62
CA LEU A 297 -2.74 -11.64 -18.64
C LEU A 297 -2.45 -12.60 -19.78
N THR A 298 -2.44 -12.08 -21.00
CA THR A 298 -1.95 -12.82 -22.18
C THR A 298 -0.43 -13.04 -22.09
N ASP A 299 0.09 -14.00 -22.88
CA ASP A 299 1.53 -14.28 -22.92
C ASP A 299 2.35 -13.06 -23.35
N ASP A 300 1.83 -12.27 -24.31
CA ASP A 300 2.46 -11.02 -24.76
C ASP A 300 2.50 -9.98 -23.64
N GLU A 301 1.43 -9.86 -22.87
CA GLU A 301 1.33 -8.96 -21.71
C GLU A 301 2.26 -9.38 -20.57
N LYS A 302 2.36 -10.68 -20.30
CA LYS A 302 3.32 -11.23 -19.33
C LYS A 302 4.77 -10.99 -19.78
N ALA A 303 5.05 -11.16 -21.08
CA ALA A 303 6.37 -10.87 -21.64
C ALA A 303 6.73 -9.38 -21.54
N GLU A 304 5.78 -8.49 -21.81
CA GLU A 304 5.97 -7.04 -21.65
C GLU A 304 6.25 -6.67 -20.18
N ALA A 305 5.45 -7.18 -19.24
CA ALA A 305 5.62 -6.92 -17.82
C ALA A 305 6.97 -7.47 -17.29
N ARG A 306 7.38 -8.67 -17.69
CA ARG A 306 8.72 -9.22 -17.39
C ARG A 306 9.86 -8.37 -17.92
N ALA A 307 9.64 -7.65 -19.02
CA ALA A 307 10.64 -6.77 -19.63
C ALA A 307 10.77 -5.42 -18.91
N THR A 308 9.82 -5.05 -18.04
CA THR A 308 9.85 -3.77 -17.31
C THR A 308 10.76 -3.83 -16.09
N ASP A 309 10.54 -4.80 -15.18
CA ASP A 309 11.16 -4.83 -13.86
C ASP A 309 11.40 -6.27 -13.39
N THR A 310 12.50 -6.51 -12.68
CA THR A 310 12.84 -7.81 -12.11
C THR A 310 11.84 -8.26 -11.04
N HIS A 311 11.25 -7.34 -10.27
CA HIS A 311 10.21 -7.66 -9.27
C HIS A 311 8.90 -8.06 -9.97
N ALA A 312 8.48 -7.33 -11.01
CA ALA A 312 7.32 -7.70 -11.82
C ALA A 312 7.53 -9.08 -12.48
N ALA A 313 8.72 -9.35 -13.01
CA ALA A 313 9.08 -10.66 -13.55
C ALA A 313 8.97 -11.76 -12.48
N ALA A 314 9.49 -11.54 -11.27
CA ALA A 314 9.45 -12.50 -10.18
C ALA A 314 8.01 -12.81 -9.72
N ILE A 315 7.10 -11.80 -9.70
CA ILE A 315 5.69 -12.00 -9.37
C ILE A 315 5.01 -12.85 -10.44
N ILE A 316 5.21 -12.53 -11.74
CA ILE A 316 4.60 -13.29 -12.84
C ILE A 316 5.10 -14.74 -12.81
N ASP A 317 6.40 -14.95 -12.66
CA ASP A 317 6.99 -16.30 -12.62
C ASP A 317 6.47 -17.10 -11.43
N ARG A 318 6.26 -16.46 -10.28
CA ARG A 318 5.66 -17.07 -9.10
C ARG A 318 4.21 -17.48 -9.34
N VAL A 319 3.40 -16.57 -9.90
CA VAL A 319 1.98 -16.84 -10.19
C VAL A 319 1.85 -17.95 -11.23
N ASP A 320 2.69 -17.96 -12.28
CA ASP A 320 2.69 -19.00 -13.29
C ASP A 320 3.09 -20.39 -12.74
N THR A 321 3.80 -20.43 -11.62
CA THR A 321 4.23 -21.68 -10.97
C THR A 321 3.42 -22.04 -9.71
N LEU A 322 2.38 -21.27 -9.36
CA LEU A 322 1.55 -21.49 -8.19
C LEU A 322 0.78 -22.82 -8.29
N PRO A 323 0.94 -23.75 -7.30
CA PRO A 323 0.13 -24.97 -7.25
C PRO A 323 -1.35 -24.65 -7.06
N PRO A 324 -2.28 -25.42 -7.66
CA PRO A 324 -3.73 -25.23 -7.48
C PRO A 324 -4.18 -25.21 -6.02
N GLU A 325 -3.55 -26.07 -5.18
CA GLU A 325 -3.86 -26.13 -3.75
C GLU A 325 -3.52 -24.84 -2.99
N MET A 326 -2.61 -24.04 -3.52
CA MET A 326 -2.20 -22.76 -2.93
C MET A 326 -3.18 -21.65 -3.31
N LEU A 327 -3.75 -21.70 -4.51
CA LEU A 327 -4.86 -20.84 -4.93
C LEU A 327 -6.11 -21.10 -4.07
N ASP A 328 -6.43 -22.36 -3.77
CA ASP A 328 -7.53 -22.72 -2.88
C ASP A 328 -7.32 -22.19 -1.45
N ARG A 329 -6.09 -22.17 -0.95
CA ARG A 329 -5.75 -21.57 0.35
C ARG A 329 -5.88 -20.06 0.39
N LEU A 330 -5.51 -19.39 -0.68
CA LEU A 330 -5.68 -17.94 -0.81
C LEU A 330 -7.18 -17.57 -0.83
N HIS A 331 -8.00 -18.45 -1.41
CA HIS A 331 -9.46 -18.24 -1.53
C HIS A 331 -10.25 -18.44 -0.22
N GLY A 332 -9.70 -19.13 0.76
CA GLY A 332 -10.41 -19.51 1.99
C GLY A 332 -9.88 -18.90 3.29
N ALA A 333 -8.86 -18.06 3.25
CA ALA A 333 -8.24 -17.51 4.46
C ALA A 333 -9.09 -16.39 5.08
N VAL A 334 -10.11 -16.77 5.84
CA VAL A 334 -10.75 -15.86 6.81
C VAL A 334 -9.72 -15.58 7.90
N ARG A 335 -9.12 -14.39 7.89
CA ARG A 335 -8.20 -13.93 8.93
C ARG A 335 -8.92 -13.97 10.27
N TYR A 336 -8.36 -14.69 11.23
CA TYR A 336 -8.88 -14.80 12.60
C TYR A 336 -9.14 -13.40 13.18
N LEU A 337 -10.41 -13.10 13.43
CA LEU A 337 -10.78 -12.02 14.35
C LEU A 337 -10.22 -12.38 15.72
N ARG A 338 -9.28 -11.59 16.22
CA ARG A 338 -8.74 -11.74 17.59
C ARG A 338 -9.90 -11.76 18.58
N LYS A 339 -9.98 -12.82 19.38
CA LYS A 339 -10.84 -12.83 20.56
C LYS A 339 -10.34 -11.77 21.52
N SER A 340 -11.06 -10.67 21.63
CA SER A 340 -10.91 -9.74 22.76
C SER A 340 -11.29 -10.51 24.01
N THR A 341 -10.32 -10.84 24.87
CA THR A 341 -10.54 -11.45 26.19
C THR A 341 -11.02 -10.38 27.17
N THR A 342 -12.27 -9.97 27.04
CA THR A 342 -12.97 -9.34 28.16
C THR A 342 -13.76 -10.45 28.84
N GLN A 343 -13.26 -10.91 29.98
CA GLN A 343 -13.99 -11.79 30.89
C GLN A 343 -15.23 -11.07 31.40
N LEU A 344 -16.38 -11.40 30.84
CA LEU A 344 -17.66 -11.20 31.49
C LEU A 344 -18.07 -12.55 32.10
N THR A 345 -18.04 -12.61 33.41
CA THR A 345 -18.55 -13.73 34.23
C THR A 345 -20.06 -13.85 34.07
N GLY A 346 -20.51 -14.97 33.55
CA GLY A 346 -21.92 -15.34 33.45
C GLY A 346 -22.11 -16.41 32.40
N GLU A 347 -22.20 -17.68 32.83
CA GLU A 347 -22.50 -18.78 31.93
C GLU A 347 -23.88 -18.61 31.28
N PRO A 348 -23.96 -18.81 29.96
CA PRO A 348 -24.87 -19.79 29.38
C PRO A 348 -24.19 -20.68 28.33
N GLU A 349 -24.84 -21.78 28.04
CA GLU A 349 -24.45 -22.91 27.22
C GLU A 349 -23.67 -22.57 25.96
N ASN A 350 -22.54 -23.24 25.81
CA ASN A 350 -21.47 -23.05 24.88
C ASN A 350 -21.82 -23.58 23.49
N VAL A 351 -22.64 -22.87 22.70
CA VAL A 351 -22.82 -23.14 21.29
C VAL A 351 -21.98 -22.11 20.53
N PRO A 352 -21.00 -22.51 19.71
CA PRO A 352 -20.16 -21.56 18.96
C PRO A 352 -21.01 -20.73 18.00
N TRP A 353 -20.81 -19.42 17.98
CA TRP A 353 -21.54 -18.47 17.12
C TRP A 353 -21.44 -18.76 15.59
N TRP A 354 -20.52 -19.63 15.19
CA TRP A 354 -20.36 -20.11 13.80
C TRP A 354 -21.07 -21.44 13.52
N ASP A 355 -21.84 -21.96 14.46
CA ASP A 355 -22.61 -23.21 14.22
C ASP A 355 -23.77 -22.89 13.26
N PRO A 356 -23.80 -23.49 12.06
CA PRO A 356 -24.88 -23.27 11.09
C PRO A 356 -26.28 -23.65 11.65
N GLY A 357 -26.34 -24.35 12.80
CA GLY A 357 -27.58 -24.71 13.48
C GLY A 357 -28.20 -23.61 14.31
N ILE A 358 -27.48 -22.52 14.66
CA ILE A 358 -27.99 -21.41 15.47
C ILE A 358 -28.90 -20.49 14.65
N ASP A 359 -28.67 -20.38 13.34
CA ASP A 359 -29.32 -19.37 12.49
C ASP A 359 -30.30 -19.98 11.50
N ALA A 360 -31.10 -20.94 11.95
CA ALA A 360 -32.23 -21.48 11.17
C ALA A 360 -33.30 -20.43 10.84
N SER A 361 -33.18 -19.19 11.36
CA SER A 361 -34.10 -18.09 11.15
C SER A 361 -33.67 -17.08 10.11
N VAL A 362 -32.40 -17.11 9.67
CA VAL A 362 -31.86 -16.18 8.66
C VAL A 362 -31.46 -16.95 7.41
N SER A 363 -32.17 -16.71 6.33
CA SER A 363 -31.89 -17.29 5.01
C SER A 363 -31.71 -16.17 3.99
N PRO A 364 -30.50 -15.62 3.79
CA PRO A 364 -30.25 -14.45 2.93
C PRO A 364 -30.83 -14.58 1.53
N GLU A 365 -30.98 -15.79 1.03
CA GLU A 365 -31.54 -16.06 -0.30
C GLU A 365 -33.07 -16.07 -0.35
N THR A 366 -33.75 -16.22 0.79
CA THR A 366 -35.23 -16.30 0.89
C THR A 366 -35.84 -15.16 1.68
N ASP A 367 -34.99 -14.42 2.42
CA ASP A 367 -35.46 -13.30 3.23
C ASP A 367 -35.91 -12.13 2.38
N SER A 368 -36.84 -11.36 2.90
CA SER A 368 -37.37 -10.18 2.24
C SER A 368 -37.43 -9.00 3.19
N LEU A 369 -37.29 -7.80 2.64
CA LEU A 369 -37.33 -6.54 3.35
C LEU A 369 -38.37 -5.60 2.75
N ILE A 370 -39.07 -4.83 3.57
CA ILE A 370 -40.01 -3.82 3.09
C ILE A 370 -39.26 -2.51 2.89
N VAL A 371 -39.16 -2.04 1.64
CA VAL A 371 -38.55 -0.75 1.25
C VAL A 371 -39.64 0.09 0.57
N GLY A 372 -39.94 1.28 1.10
CA GLY A 372 -40.98 2.16 0.55
C GLY A 372 -42.36 1.53 0.44
N GLY A 373 -42.67 0.50 1.31
CA GLY A 373 -43.95 -0.22 1.28
C GLY A 373 -44.00 -1.37 0.26
N VAL A 374 -42.90 -1.67 -0.42
CA VAL A 374 -42.75 -2.79 -1.38
C VAL A 374 -41.86 -3.84 -0.79
N SER A 375 -42.24 -5.13 -0.92
CA SER A 375 -41.38 -6.24 -0.51
C SER A 375 -40.24 -6.44 -1.52
N VAL A 376 -39.01 -6.36 -1.04
CA VAL A 376 -37.77 -6.55 -1.80
C VAL A 376 -37.15 -7.85 -1.35
N ALA A 377 -36.93 -8.77 -2.27
CA ALA A 377 -36.33 -10.08 -2.06
C ALA A 377 -35.37 -10.40 -3.22
N ARG A 378 -34.68 -11.52 -3.17
CA ARG A 378 -33.85 -12.00 -4.27
C ARG A 378 -34.60 -11.99 -5.59
N GLY A 379 -33.96 -11.41 -6.63
CA GLY A 379 -34.55 -11.23 -7.95
C GLY A 379 -35.34 -9.93 -8.12
N SER A 380 -35.60 -9.16 -7.07
CA SER A 380 -36.21 -7.84 -7.18
C SER A 380 -35.29 -6.87 -7.92
N HIS A 381 -35.87 -5.95 -8.70
CA HIS A 381 -35.11 -4.88 -9.32
C HIS A 381 -35.21 -3.60 -8.48
N VAL A 382 -34.08 -2.96 -8.25
CA VAL A 382 -33.98 -1.74 -7.47
C VAL A 382 -33.16 -0.69 -8.22
N ARG A 383 -33.45 0.57 -7.95
CA ARG A 383 -32.64 1.71 -8.35
C ARG A 383 -31.76 2.09 -7.18
N LEU A 384 -30.48 2.32 -7.43
CA LEU A 384 -29.51 2.71 -6.40
C LEU A 384 -29.57 4.22 -6.16
N CYS A 385 -29.64 4.60 -4.88
CA CYS A 385 -29.68 5.99 -4.41
C CYS A 385 -28.71 6.18 -3.24
N PRO A 386 -27.38 6.08 -3.47
CA PRO A 386 -26.37 6.15 -2.42
C PRO A 386 -26.47 7.45 -1.62
N GLY A 387 -26.41 7.34 -0.29
CA GLY A 387 -26.53 8.47 0.62
C GLY A 387 -25.29 9.34 0.68
N HIS A 388 -25.42 10.66 0.58
CA HIS A 388 -24.31 11.64 0.58
C HIS A 388 -23.40 11.64 1.81
N ARG A 389 -23.72 10.94 2.90
CA ARG A 389 -22.95 10.92 4.14
C ARG A 389 -21.96 9.76 4.28
N ARG A 390 -22.00 8.79 3.37
CA ARG A 390 -21.11 7.61 3.35
C ARG A 390 -20.53 7.37 1.96
N ALA A 391 -20.68 8.31 1.03
CA ALA A 391 -20.27 8.17 -0.34
C ALA A 391 -18.76 7.88 -0.44
N ASP A 392 -18.43 6.65 -0.79
CA ASP A 392 -17.18 6.37 -1.45
C ASP A 392 -17.19 7.03 -2.83
N ALA A 393 -16.05 7.41 -3.37
CA ALA A 393 -15.96 8.00 -4.71
C ALA A 393 -16.60 7.10 -5.80
N GLN A 394 -16.76 5.82 -5.53
CA GLN A 394 -17.46 4.87 -6.39
C GLN A 394 -18.99 5.05 -6.38
N ASP A 395 -19.57 5.51 -5.27
CA ASP A 395 -21.02 5.67 -5.12
C ASP A 395 -21.60 6.71 -6.08
N MET A 396 -20.83 7.73 -6.44
CA MET A 396 -21.22 8.73 -7.46
C MET A 396 -21.50 8.12 -8.84
N PHE A 397 -20.87 6.98 -9.16
CA PHE A 397 -21.08 6.27 -10.43
C PHE A 397 -22.22 5.25 -10.36
N LEU A 398 -22.76 5.00 -9.16
CA LEU A 398 -23.82 4.04 -8.91
C LEU A 398 -25.19 4.71 -8.78
N GLU A 399 -25.25 6.02 -8.56
CA GLU A 399 -26.50 6.77 -8.41
C GLU A 399 -27.39 6.63 -9.64
N GLY A 400 -28.65 6.26 -9.40
CA GLY A 400 -29.68 6.07 -10.44
C GLY A 400 -29.54 4.80 -11.26
N ARG A 401 -28.52 3.97 -11.06
CA ARG A 401 -28.36 2.70 -11.81
C ARG A 401 -29.35 1.64 -11.34
N LEU A 402 -29.73 0.77 -12.27
CA LEU A 402 -30.57 -0.38 -11.98
C LEU A 402 -29.72 -1.56 -11.52
N ALA A 403 -30.18 -2.23 -10.49
CA ALA A 403 -29.54 -3.40 -9.91
C ALA A 403 -30.55 -4.51 -9.61
N THR A 404 -30.09 -5.74 -9.59
CA THR A 404 -30.83 -6.93 -9.19
C THR A 404 -30.43 -7.32 -7.78
N VAL A 405 -31.41 -7.56 -6.92
CA VAL A 405 -31.18 -8.02 -5.55
C VAL A 405 -30.78 -9.49 -5.57
N GLU A 406 -29.69 -9.83 -4.93
CA GLU A 406 -29.15 -11.19 -4.83
C GLU A 406 -29.40 -11.80 -3.46
N ALA A 407 -29.38 -11.00 -2.39
CA ALA A 407 -29.66 -11.44 -1.04
C ALA A 407 -30.05 -10.28 -0.11
N VAL A 408 -30.69 -10.59 1.00
CA VAL A 408 -30.96 -9.67 2.10
C VAL A 408 -30.21 -10.16 3.33
N PHE A 409 -29.47 -9.29 4.00
CA PHE A 409 -28.67 -9.60 5.18
C PHE A 409 -29.11 -8.73 6.36
N SER A 410 -29.05 -9.29 7.56
CA SER A 410 -29.14 -8.54 8.82
C SER A 410 -27.83 -8.69 9.58
N ASP A 411 -27.27 -7.56 10.06
CA ASP A 411 -26.07 -7.62 10.90
C ASP A 411 -26.42 -7.93 12.37
N VAL A 412 -25.40 -8.15 13.19
CA VAL A 412 -25.56 -8.47 14.63
C VAL A 412 -26.20 -7.33 15.44
N ASP A 413 -26.23 -6.12 14.91
CA ASP A 413 -26.88 -4.94 15.48
C ASP A 413 -28.33 -4.78 15.00
N GLY A 414 -28.85 -5.74 14.20
CA GLY A 414 -30.19 -5.72 13.62
C GLY A 414 -30.39 -4.74 12.47
N LYS A 415 -29.29 -4.26 11.85
CA LYS A 415 -29.37 -3.46 10.63
C LYS A 415 -29.46 -4.35 9.41
N ASN A 416 -30.31 -3.96 8.48
CA ASN A 416 -30.51 -4.70 7.25
C ASN A 416 -29.69 -4.11 6.11
N TYR A 417 -29.16 -4.97 5.25
CA TYR A 417 -28.41 -4.64 4.04
C TYR A 417 -28.93 -5.46 2.88
N VAL A 418 -28.91 -4.88 1.71
CA VAL A 418 -29.35 -5.53 0.47
C VAL A 418 -28.12 -5.70 -0.43
N ALA A 419 -27.82 -6.95 -0.74
CA ALA A 419 -26.75 -7.32 -1.69
C ALA A 419 -27.28 -7.27 -3.10
N VAL A 420 -26.61 -6.55 -4.01
CA VAL A 420 -27.06 -6.36 -5.39
C VAL A 420 -25.96 -6.59 -6.41
N THR A 421 -26.36 -6.92 -7.65
CA THR A 421 -25.54 -6.86 -8.86
C THR A 421 -26.11 -5.85 -9.82
N LEU A 422 -25.28 -5.09 -10.56
CA LEU A 422 -25.75 -4.12 -11.52
C LEU A 422 -26.40 -4.83 -12.72
N ALA A 423 -27.54 -4.32 -13.19
CA ALA A 423 -28.30 -4.94 -14.27
C ALA A 423 -27.60 -4.86 -15.65
N ASP A 424 -26.71 -3.87 -15.83
CA ASP A 424 -25.95 -3.63 -17.06
C ASP A 424 -24.47 -4.10 -16.96
N ASP A 425 -24.11 -4.82 -15.89
CA ASP A 425 -22.78 -5.40 -15.74
C ASP A 425 -22.66 -6.71 -16.52
N LEU A 426 -21.82 -6.73 -17.54
CA LEU A 426 -21.52 -7.92 -18.33
C LEU A 426 -20.87 -9.06 -17.51
N ALA A 427 -20.33 -8.74 -16.35
CA ALA A 427 -19.72 -9.69 -15.41
C ALA A 427 -20.66 -10.09 -14.26
N ALA A 428 -21.95 -9.71 -14.28
CA ALA A 428 -22.90 -9.97 -13.20
C ALA A 428 -22.99 -11.48 -12.84
N ASP A 429 -22.93 -12.38 -13.82
CA ASP A 429 -22.95 -13.82 -13.58
C ASP A 429 -21.70 -14.32 -12.84
N LEU A 430 -20.55 -13.72 -13.16
CA LEU A 430 -19.29 -14.01 -12.48
C LEU A 430 -19.30 -13.47 -11.05
N HIS A 431 -19.85 -12.28 -10.83
CA HIS A 431 -20.03 -11.72 -9.50
C HIS A 431 -20.96 -12.56 -8.63
N ARG A 432 -22.07 -13.10 -9.19
CA ARG A 432 -22.95 -14.06 -8.50
C ARG A 432 -22.23 -15.36 -8.13
N TRP A 433 -21.47 -15.91 -9.08
CA TRP A 433 -20.71 -17.15 -8.84
C TRP A 433 -19.72 -17.01 -7.69
N HIS A 434 -19.08 -15.84 -7.57
CA HIS A 434 -18.06 -15.57 -6.56
C HIS A 434 -18.62 -14.87 -5.29
N GLY A 435 -19.93 -14.67 -5.16
CA GLY A 435 -20.54 -14.00 -4.01
C GLY A 435 -20.09 -12.53 -3.86
N ARG A 436 -19.69 -11.88 -4.94
CA ARG A 436 -19.22 -10.47 -4.93
C ARG A 436 -20.37 -9.55 -5.22
N TYR A 437 -20.93 -8.98 -4.16
CA TYR A 437 -22.09 -8.10 -4.24
C TYR A 437 -21.72 -6.68 -3.80
N LEU A 438 -22.48 -5.70 -4.30
CA LEU A 438 -22.52 -4.36 -3.72
C LEU A 438 -23.58 -4.36 -2.62
N TYR A 439 -23.29 -3.71 -1.50
CA TYR A 439 -24.16 -3.70 -0.34
C TYR A 439 -24.72 -2.31 -0.10
N PHE A 440 -26.05 -2.19 0.00
CA PHE A 440 -26.75 -0.95 0.25
C PHE A 440 -27.67 -1.08 1.45
N ALA A 441 -27.81 0.01 2.21
CA ALA A 441 -28.84 0.10 3.24
C ALA A 441 -30.24 0.24 2.58
N PRO A 442 -31.31 -0.12 3.28
CA PRO A 442 -32.68 -0.03 2.73
C PRO A 442 -33.11 1.37 2.28
N ASP A 443 -32.55 2.42 2.87
CA ASP A 443 -32.80 3.82 2.53
C ASP A 443 -31.94 4.32 1.34
N GLU A 444 -31.06 3.48 0.84
CA GLU A 444 -30.20 3.75 -0.32
C GLU A 444 -30.68 3.05 -1.60
N ILE A 445 -31.85 2.42 -1.56
CA ILE A 445 -32.45 1.76 -2.72
C ILE A 445 -33.91 2.13 -2.90
N GLU A 446 -34.37 2.20 -4.15
CA GLU A 446 -35.77 2.36 -4.52
C GLU A 446 -36.25 1.13 -5.31
N PRO A 447 -37.34 0.44 -4.89
CA PRO A 447 -37.89 -0.65 -5.66
C PRO A 447 -38.42 -0.19 -7.03
N VAL A 448 -38.06 -0.92 -8.08
CA VAL A 448 -38.57 -0.66 -9.44
C VAL A 448 -39.64 -1.71 -9.75
N MET A 449 -40.88 -1.25 -9.86
CA MET A 449 -41.96 -2.14 -10.29
C MET A 449 -41.82 -2.39 -11.80
N THR A 450 -41.53 -3.63 -12.17
CA THR A 450 -41.66 -4.08 -13.55
C THR A 450 -43.15 -4.12 -13.88
N VAL A 451 -43.59 -3.23 -14.74
CA VAL A 451 -44.94 -3.38 -15.34
C VAL A 451 -44.81 -4.54 -16.34
N GLU A 452 -45.47 -5.66 -16.04
CA GLU A 452 -45.66 -6.75 -16.98
C GLU A 452 -46.35 -6.32 -18.28
#